data_e33bd68f33ebc6d71ec2bc2b9ff3f2cf
#
_entry.id   e33bd68f33ebc6d71ec2bc2b9ff3f2cf
#
_cell.length_a   1.000
_cell.length_b   1.000
_cell.length_c   1.000
_cell.angle_alpha   90.00
_cell.angle_beta   90.00
_cell.angle_gamma   90.00
#
_symmetry.space_group_name_H-M   'P 1'
#
loop_
_entity.id
_entity.type
_entity.pdbx_description
1 polymer ?
#
loop_
_entity_poly.entity_id
_entity_poly.type
_entity_poly.pdbx_seq_one_letter_code
_entity_poly.pdbx_strand_id
1 'polypeptide(L)'
;KRQDIYQEWYLGKALFNQVEYKKDIQDFKKGFIYDEVILKPIEEIQLLLQNLIEAGYQIAIATGRPRTETIIPFQSLGLKSYFKDEHIVTASEVLLAEKQFPQYQPLGKPNPFSYIATLNGNYDDQYERYATKQEDIVNKDEVFIVGDSLADLFSAKKIGATFIGTLTGLKGKAAHSELVANGADYVVEDLSLIHISE
;
A
#
# COMPACT_ATOMS: atom_id res chain seq x y z
N LYS A 1 -14.26 3.63 16.71
CA LYS A 1 -15.45 4.52 16.61
C LYS A 1 -15.37 5.58 15.50
N ARG A 2 -14.26 6.36 15.35
CA ARG A 2 -14.10 7.32 14.23
C ARG A 2 -13.83 6.62 12.92
N GLN A 3 -12.99 5.61 12.92
CA GLN A 3 -12.66 4.77 11.77
C GLN A 3 -13.90 4.03 11.25
N ASP A 4 -14.72 3.45 12.12
CA ASP A 4 -15.96 2.76 11.75
C ASP A 4 -16.93 3.71 11.01
N ILE A 5 -17.05 4.96 11.50
CA ILE A 5 -17.90 5.98 10.86
C ILE A 5 -17.37 6.33 9.46
N TYR A 6 -16.05 6.52 9.31
CA TYR A 6 -15.44 6.79 8.02
C TYR A 6 -15.66 5.64 7.03
N GLN A 7 -15.44 4.40 7.47
CA GLN A 7 -15.65 3.22 6.63
C GLN A 7 -17.10 3.07 6.17
N GLU A 8 -18.05 3.35 7.07
CA GLU A 8 -19.47 3.34 6.73
C GLU A 8 -19.81 4.36 5.62
N TRP A 9 -19.25 5.58 5.70
CA TRP A 9 -19.44 6.60 4.68
C TRP A 9 -18.72 6.26 3.38
N TYR A 10 -17.51 5.72 3.46
CA TYR A 10 -16.69 5.38 2.31
C TYR A 10 -17.26 4.20 1.51
N LEU A 11 -17.59 3.11 2.18
CA LEU A 11 -18.05 1.89 1.53
C LEU A 11 -19.54 1.90 1.20
N GLY A 12 -20.34 2.64 1.96
CA GLY A 12 -21.80 2.57 1.89
C GLY A 12 -22.36 1.24 2.43
N LYS A 13 -23.69 1.15 2.53
CA LYS A 13 -24.35 0.01 3.17
C LYS A 13 -23.99 -1.35 2.54
N ALA A 14 -24.01 -1.42 1.23
CA ALA A 14 -23.87 -2.69 0.52
C ALA A 14 -22.48 -3.33 0.76
N LEU A 15 -21.40 -2.54 0.67
CA LEU A 15 -20.03 -3.04 0.85
C LEU A 15 -19.65 -3.13 2.32
N PHE A 16 -20.13 -2.20 3.17
CA PHE A 16 -19.86 -2.24 4.59
C PHE A 16 -20.43 -3.51 5.26
N ASN A 17 -21.63 -3.91 4.90
CA ASN A 17 -22.24 -5.14 5.41
C ASN A 17 -21.52 -6.42 4.98
N GLN A 18 -20.72 -6.39 3.92
CA GLN A 18 -19.89 -7.53 3.50
C GLN A 18 -18.64 -7.69 4.39
N VAL A 19 -18.20 -6.61 5.02
CA VAL A 19 -16.92 -6.55 5.74
C VAL A 19 -17.09 -6.45 7.24
N GLU A 20 -18.01 -5.60 7.70
CA GLU A 20 -18.29 -5.36 9.12
C GLU A 20 -19.59 -6.03 9.53
N TYR A 21 -19.50 -7.03 10.36
CA TYR A 21 -20.64 -7.77 10.84
C TYR A 21 -21.60 -6.90 11.67
N LYS A 22 -22.83 -6.67 11.14
CA LYS A 22 -24.05 -6.38 11.92
C LYS A 22 -24.13 -5.02 12.62
N LYS A 23 -23.86 -3.92 11.94
CA LYS A 23 -24.38 -2.62 12.39
C LYS A 23 -25.51 -2.18 11.48
N ASP A 24 -26.60 -1.69 12.07
CA ASP A 24 -27.68 -1.04 11.33
C ASP A 24 -27.15 0.26 10.71
N ILE A 25 -26.95 0.22 9.41
CA ILE A 25 -26.58 1.37 8.61
C ILE A 25 -27.82 1.87 7.87
N GLN A 26 -27.91 3.18 7.70
CA GLN A 26 -29.01 3.80 6.98
C GLN A 26 -29.11 3.25 5.54
N ASP A 27 -30.30 2.78 5.17
CA ASP A 27 -30.56 1.98 3.96
C ASP A 27 -30.24 2.66 2.62
N PHE A 28 -30.10 3.98 2.60
CA PHE A 28 -29.93 4.78 1.39
C PHE A 28 -28.49 5.28 1.17
N LYS A 29 -27.53 4.88 1.99
CA LYS A 29 -26.15 5.35 1.88
C LYS A 29 -25.42 4.70 0.73
N LYS A 30 -25.21 5.46 -0.34
CA LYS A 30 -24.21 5.15 -1.35
C LYS A 30 -22.83 5.51 -0.80
N GLY A 31 -21.86 4.60 -0.89
CA GLY A 31 -20.49 4.88 -0.43
C GLY A 31 -19.76 5.86 -1.37
N PHE A 32 -18.87 6.69 -0.82
CA PHE A 32 -18.02 7.58 -1.62
C PHE A 32 -17.10 6.83 -2.58
N ILE A 33 -16.83 5.55 -2.33
CA ILE A 33 -16.06 4.68 -3.23
C ILE A 33 -16.63 4.66 -4.66
N TYR A 34 -17.94 4.83 -4.83
CA TYR A 34 -18.60 4.85 -6.14
C TYR A 34 -18.45 6.18 -6.87
N ASP A 35 -17.95 7.21 -6.20
CA ASP A 35 -17.72 8.54 -6.74
C ASP A 35 -16.22 8.83 -6.93
N GLU A 36 -15.34 7.84 -6.63
CA GLU A 36 -13.90 7.96 -6.87
C GLU A 36 -13.59 8.01 -8.36
N VAL A 37 -12.72 8.94 -8.73
CA VAL A 37 -12.22 9.09 -10.09
C VAL A 37 -10.91 8.32 -10.22
N ILE A 38 -10.85 7.38 -11.15
CA ILE A 38 -9.64 6.63 -11.46
C ILE A 38 -8.68 7.55 -12.23
N LEU A 39 -7.46 7.70 -11.75
CA LEU A 39 -6.45 8.59 -12.36
C LEU A 39 -5.97 8.11 -13.73
N LYS A 40 -6.01 6.81 -13.97
CA LYS A 40 -5.64 6.15 -15.24
C LYS A 40 -6.68 5.11 -15.62
N PRO A 41 -6.91 4.86 -16.92
CA PRO A 41 -7.72 3.74 -17.37
C PRO A 41 -7.28 2.44 -16.70
N ILE A 42 -8.25 1.63 -16.26
CA ILE A 42 -7.94 0.41 -15.51
C ILE A 42 -7.14 -0.58 -16.37
N GLU A 43 -7.38 -0.59 -17.67
CA GLU A 43 -6.70 -1.43 -18.65
C GLU A 43 -5.20 -1.11 -18.73
N GLU A 44 -4.81 0.16 -18.60
CA GLU A 44 -3.40 0.57 -18.56
C GLU A 44 -2.72 0.06 -17.29
N ILE A 45 -3.41 0.13 -16.15
CA ILE A 45 -2.90 -0.39 -14.87
C ILE A 45 -2.76 -1.89 -14.92
N GLN A 46 -3.76 -2.60 -15.45
CA GLN A 46 -3.72 -4.06 -15.60
C GLN A 46 -2.59 -4.48 -16.52
N LEU A 47 -2.39 -3.79 -17.64
CA LEU A 47 -1.30 -4.07 -18.58
C LEU A 47 0.07 -3.88 -17.92
N LEU A 48 0.26 -2.78 -17.15
CA LEU A 48 1.49 -2.56 -16.39
C LEU A 48 1.75 -3.70 -15.41
N LEU A 49 0.76 -4.08 -14.61
CA LEU A 49 0.90 -5.15 -13.62
C LEU A 49 1.21 -6.49 -14.29
N GLN A 50 0.55 -6.78 -15.42
CA GLN A 50 0.80 -7.98 -16.20
C GLN A 50 2.23 -8.02 -16.73
N ASN A 51 2.71 -6.92 -17.33
CA ASN A 51 4.07 -6.83 -17.86
C ASN A 51 5.13 -7.01 -16.76
N LEU A 52 4.90 -6.44 -15.56
CA LEU A 52 5.78 -6.64 -14.41
C LEU A 52 5.87 -8.11 -14.01
N ILE A 53 4.73 -8.80 -13.95
CA ILE A 53 4.69 -10.23 -13.61
C ILE A 53 5.39 -11.08 -14.69
N GLU A 54 5.15 -10.79 -15.97
CA GLU A 54 5.80 -11.48 -17.10
C GLU A 54 7.31 -11.28 -17.14
N ALA A 55 7.78 -10.11 -16.70
CA ALA A 55 9.20 -9.83 -16.51
C ALA A 55 9.80 -10.50 -15.25
N GLY A 56 9.00 -11.27 -14.49
CA GLY A 56 9.46 -12.02 -13.32
C GLY A 56 9.41 -11.25 -12.00
N TYR A 57 8.86 -10.03 -11.98
CA TYR A 57 8.70 -9.27 -10.73
C TYR A 57 7.54 -9.81 -9.90
N GLN A 58 7.76 -9.90 -8.60
CA GLN A 58 6.70 -10.09 -7.62
C GLN A 58 6.18 -8.72 -7.20
N ILE A 59 4.89 -8.48 -7.42
CA ILE A 59 4.25 -7.24 -7.03
C ILE A 59 3.57 -7.38 -5.68
N ALA A 60 3.60 -6.29 -4.91
CA ALA A 60 3.17 -6.28 -3.52
C ALA A 60 2.55 -4.93 -3.12
N ILE A 61 1.81 -4.91 -2.02
CA ILE A 61 1.16 -3.70 -1.51
C ILE A 61 1.54 -3.47 -0.06
N ALA A 62 2.10 -2.29 0.23
CA ALA A 62 2.28 -1.77 1.57
C ALA A 62 1.57 -0.40 1.68
N THR A 63 0.43 -0.33 2.36
CA THR A 63 -0.40 0.88 2.40
C THR A 63 -0.77 1.30 3.81
N GLY A 64 -0.89 2.61 4.02
CA GLY A 64 -1.47 3.19 5.24
C GLY A 64 -3.00 3.16 5.30
N ARG A 65 -3.69 2.65 4.27
CA ARG A 65 -5.14 2.44 4.29
C ARG A 65 -5.49 1.15 5.07
N PRO A 66 -6.64 1.08 5.75
CA PRO A 66 -7.15 -0.15 6.32
C PRO A 66 -7.39 -1.24 5.25
N ARG A 67 -7.36 -2.50 5.67
CA ARG A 67 -7.47 -3.64 4.75
C ARG A 67 -8.75 -3.60 3.92
N THR A 68 -9.89 -3.29 4.52
CA THR A 68 -11.19 -3.18 3.83
C THR A 68 -11.20 -2.10 2.76
N GLU A 69 -10.61 -0.94 3.06
CA GLU A 69 -10.49 0.19 2.14
C GLU A 69 -9.46 -0.04 1.03
N THR A 70 -8.69 -1.13 1.11
CA THR A 70 -7.72 -1.55 0.11
C THR A 70 -8.28 -2.68 -0.75
N ILE A 71 -8.74 -3.76 -0.12
CA ILE A 71 -9.14 -4.98 -0.82
C ILE A 71 -10.42 -4.79 -1.63
N ILE A 72 -11.43 -4.10 -1.08
CA ILE A 72 -12.72 -3.93 -1.76
C ILE A 72 -12.58 -3.14 -3.08
N PRO A 73 -11.91 -1.96 -3.12
CA PRO A 73 -11.66 -1.29 -4.38
C PRO A 73 -10.87 -2.14 -5.37
N PHE A 74 -9.85 -2.86 -4.91
CA PHE A 74 -9.04 -3.72 -5.78
C PHE A 74 -9.83 -4.88 -6.37
N GLN A 75 -10.75 -5.46 -5.60
CA GLN A 75 -11.67 -6.48 -6.12
C GLN A 75 -12.65 -5.90 -7.14
N SER A 76 -13.25 -4.75 -6.84
CA SER A 76 -14.22 -4.11 -7.75
C SER A 76 -13.60 -3.65 -9.06
N LEU A 77 -12.30 -3.30 -9.05
CA LEU A 77 -11.53 -2.90 -10.24
C LEU A 77 -10.84 -4.06 -10.95
N GLY A 78 -11.00 -5.30 -10.47
CA GLY A 78 -10.33 -6.47 -11.06
C GLY A 78 -8.81 -6.49 -10.87
N LEU A 79 -8.28 -5.73 -9.89
CA LEU A 79 -6.84 -5.64 -9.62
C LEU A 79 -6.35 -6.64 -8.57
N LYS A 80 -7.25 -7.17 -7.73
CA LYS A 80 -6.85 -8.02 -6.59
C LYS A 80 -6.10 -9.28 -7.02
N SER A 81 -6.45 -9.86 -8.16
CA SER A 81 -5.86 -11.10 -8.69
C SER A 81 -4.37 -10.99 -9.03
N TYR A 82 -3.84 -9.78 -9.22
CA TYR A 82 -2.42 -9.56 -9.48
C TYR A 82 -1.55 -9.64 -8.22
N PHE A 83 -2.15 -9.57 -7.03
CA PHE A 83 -1.44 -9.53 -5.75
C PHE A 83 -1.77 -10.76 -4.91
N LYS A 84 -0.74 -11.47 -4.45
CA LYS A 84 -0.90 -12.56 -3.48
C LYS A 84 -1.23 -11.98 -2.11
N ASP A 85 -2.07 -12.67 -1.33
CA ASP A 85 -2.52 -12.19 -0.01
C ASP A 85 -1.36 -11.99 0.97
N GLU A 86 -0.37 -12.86 0.93
CA GLU A 86 0.83 -12.77 1.76
C GLU A 86 1.73 -11.57 1.43
N HIS A 87 1.52 -10.90 0.29
CA HIS A 87 2.25 -9.70 -0.12
C HIS A 87 1.39 -8.43 -0.07
N ILE A 88 0.34 -8.44 0.75
CA ILE A 88 -0.49 -7.28 1.03
C ILE A 88 -0.43 -6.97 2.52
N VAL A 89 0.18 -5.84 2.87
CA VAL A 89 0.23 -5.30 4.23
C VAL A 89 -0.42 -3.92 4.27
N THR A 90 -1.38 -3.77 5.15
CA THR A 90 -2.18 -2.56 5.31
C THR A 90 -2.01 -1.96 6.71
N ALA A 91 -2.66 -0.82 6.98
CA ALA A 91 -2.70 -0.26 8.32
C ALA A 91 -3.31 -1.23 9.36
N SER A 92 -4.16 -2.16 8.93
CA SER A 92 -4.78 -3.14 9.83
C SER A 92 -3.76 -4.11 10.41
N GLU A 93 -2.83 -4.61 9.59
CA GLU A 93 -1.75 -5.49 10.02
C GLU A 93 -0.72 -4.74 10.86
N VAL A 94 -0.41 -3.49 10.50
CA VAL A 94 0.46 -2.63 11.32
C VAL A 94 -0.11 -2.44 12.71
N LEU A 95 -1.40 -2.10 12.83
CA LEU A 95 -2.08 -1.93 14.11
C LEU A 95 -2.15 -3.24 14.91
N LEU A 96 -2.30 -4.38 14.24
CA LEU A 96 -2.26 -5.69 14.89
C LEU A 96 -0.87 -5.94 15.51
N ALA A 97 0.19 -5.71 14.73
CA ALA A 97 1.57 -5.84 15.20
C ALA A 97 1.87 -4.90 16.38
N GLU A 98 1.44 -3.65 16.31
CA GLU A 98 1.58 -2.68 17.40
C GLU A 98 0.83 -3.10 18.67
N LYS A 99 -0.30 -3.76 18.52
CA LYS A 99 -1.08 -4.28 19.65
C LYS A 99 -0.41 -5.52 20.28
N GLN A 100 0.18 -6.39 19.46
CA GLN A 100 0.90 -7.58 19.93
C GLN A 100 2.24 -7.21 20.58
N PHE A 101 2.92 -6.20 20.04
CA PHE A 101 4.28 -5.81 20.43
C PHE A 101 4.36 -4.28 20.69
N PRO A 102 3.68 -3.77 21.73
CA PRO A 102 3.58 -2.33 21.99
C PRO A 102 4.93 -1.66 22.28
N GLN A 103 5.95 -2.44 22.67
CA GLN A 103 7.31 -1.95 22.94
C GLN A 103 8.05 -1.49 21.65
N TYR A 104 7.59 -1.88 20.47
CA TYR A 104 8.22 -1.54 19.19
C TYR A 104 7.49 -0.42 18.44
N GLN A 105 6.45 0.16 19.01
CA GLN A 105 5.72 1.27 18.42
C GLN A 105 6.61 2.52 18.26
N PRO A 106 6.37 3.36 17.23
CA PRO A 106 5.40 3.16 16.15
C PRO A 106 5.96 2.28 15.00
N LEU A 107 5.13 1.38 14.46
CA LEU A 107 5.46 0.52 13.32
C LEU A 107 4.92 1.07 11.98
N GLY A 108 4.11 2.12 12.03
CA GLY A 108 3.66 2.83 10.83
C GLY A 108 4.79 3.56 10.12
N LYS A 109 4.65 3.79 8.80
CA LYS A 109 5.61 4.55 7.98
C LYS A 109 5.95 5.90 8.64
N PRO A 110 7.19 6.31 8.69
CA PRO A 110 8.38 5.83 7.98
C PRO A 110 9.12 4.66 8.67
N ASN A 111 8.48 3.88 9.55
CA ASN A 111 9.03 2.61 9.98
C ASN A 111 8.92 1.61 8.80
N PRO A 112 9.96 0.84 8.49
CA PRO A 112 9.96 -0.07 7.35
C PRO A 112 9.17 -1.35 7.57
N PHE A 113 8.57 -1.57 8.72
CA PHE A 113 7.85 -2.78 9.11
C PHE A 113 6.89 -3.29 8.01
N SER A 114 6.03 -2.39 7.47
CA SER A 114 5.07 -2.78 6.45
C SER A 114 5.73 -3.31 5.18
N TYR A 115 6.85 -2.73 4.76
CA TYR A 115 7.60 -3.19 3.60
C TYR A 115 8.32 -4.51 3.86
N ILE A 116 8.91 -4.67 5.05
CA ILE A 116 9.55 -5.94 5.45
C ILE A 116 8.55 -7.08 5.48
N ALA A 117 7.39 -6.86 6.11
CA ALA A 117 6.32 -7.85 6.16
C ALA A 117 5.76 -8.17 4.77
N THR A 118 5.64 -7.16 3.89
CA THR A 118 5.19 -7.35 2.51
C THR A 118 6.18 -8.18 1.68
N LEU A 119 7.47 -7.96 1.85
CA LEU A 119 8.53 -8.68 1.10
C LEU A 119 8.70 -10.13 1.59
N ASN A 120 8.63 -10.36 2.90
CA ASN A 120 8.89 -11.66 3.51
C ASN A 120 7.62 -12.52 3.71
N GLY A 121 6.45 -11.96 3.44
CA GLY A 121 5.15 -12.55 3.70
C GLY A 121 4.50 -12.00 4.97
N ASN A 122 3.22 -11.69 4.85
CA ASN A 122 2.40 -11.12 5.91
C ASN A 122 1.93 -12.20 6.89
N TYR A 123 2.84 -12.71 7.71
CA TYR A 123 2.59 -13.74 8.70
C TYR A 123 2.69 -13.13 10.11
N ASP A 124 1.60 -13.21 10.88
CA ASP A 124 1.49 -12.57 12.18
C ASP A 124 2.43 -13.14 13.24
N ASP A 125 2.81 -14.42 13.12
CA ASP A 125 3.83 -15.08 13.95
C ASP A 125 5.26 -14.56 13.67
N GLN A 126 5.48 -13.83 12.58
CA GLN A 126 6.75 -13.22 12.21
C GLN A 126 6.84 -11.72 12.55
N TYR A 127 5.78 -11.10 13.04
CA TYR A 127 5.74 -9.65 13.24
C TYR A 127 6.78 -9.12 14.22
N GLU A 128 7.11 -9.86 15.28
CA GLU A 128 8.17 -9.46 16.19
C GLU A 128 9.53 -9.41 15.49
N ARG A 129 9.81 -10.40 14.64
CA ARG A 129 11.03 -10.44 13.83
C ARG A 129 11.10 -9.25 12.87
N TYR A 130 9.99 -8.94 12.18
CA TYR A 130 9.94 -7.82 11.25
C TYR A 130 10.07 -6.45 11.94
N ALA A 131 9.62 -6.34 13.19
CA ALA A 131 9.75 -5.12 13.97
C ALA A 131 11.17 -4.90 14.48
N THR A 132 11.93 -5.96 14.74
CA THR A 132 13.25 -5.92 15.38
C THR A 132 14.42 -6.13 14.43
N LYS A 133 14.27 -6.98 13.42
CA LYS A 133 15.33 -7.37 12.47
C LYS A 133 15.11 -6.78 11.10
N GLN A 134 15.18 -5.47 11.03
CA GLN A 134 14.92 -4.72 9.79
C GLN A 134 15.97 -4.97 8.69
N GLU A 135 17.06 -5.66 9.01
CA GLU A 135 18.15 -5.95 8.09
C GLU A 135 18.03 -7.29 7.35
N ASP A 136 17.09 -8.15 7.76
CA ASP A 136 16.89 -9.50 7.20
C ASP A 136 16.10 -9.49 5.87
N ILE A 137 16.34 -8.50 5.02
CA ILE A 137 15.76 -8.48 3.68
C ILE A 137 16.75 -9.13 2.73
N VAL A 138 16.30 -10.18 2.10
CA VAL A 138 17.09 -10.89 1.09
C VAL A 138 17.12 -10.04 -0.18
N ASN A 139 18.33 -9.69 -0.62
CA ASN A 139 18.62 -9.05 -1.90
C ASN A 139 18.00 -7.65 -2.10
N LYS A 140 18.54 -6.68 -1.37
CA LYS A 140 18.10 -5.26 -1.39
C LYS A 140 18.16 -4.62 -2.79
N ASP A 141 19.08 -5.06 -3.63
CA ASP A 141 19.32 -4.50 -4.96
C ASP A 141 18.21 -4.84 -5.97
N GLU A 142 17.36 -5.81 -5.63
CA GLU A 142 16.21 -6.24 -6.45
C GLU A 142 14.87 -5.69 -5.94
N VAL A 143 14.89 -4.85 -4.90
CA VAL A 143 13.67 -4.28 -4.31
C VAL A 143 13.45 -2.86 -4.77
N PHE A 144 12.31 -2.64 -5.41
CA PHE A 144 11.83 -1.32 -5.80
C PHE A 144 10.61 -0.96 -4.97
N ILE A 145 10.64 0.22 -4.35
CA ILE A 145 9.50 0.78 -3.63
C ILE A 145 8.97 1.97 -4.42
N VAL A 146 7.71 1.89 -4.82
CA VAL A 146 7.00 2.96 -5.51
C VAL A 146 6.07 3.65 -4.51
N GLY A 147 6.20 4.96 -4.36
CA GLY A 147 5.40 5.72 -3.40
C GLY A 147 5.32 7.20 -3.73
N ASP A 148 4.41 7.91 -3.07
CA ASP A 148 4.10 9.32 -3.30
C ASP A 148 4.51 10.23 -2.13
N SER A 149 5.08 9.65 -1.06
CA SER A 149 5.35 10.39 0.19
C SER A 149 6.77 10.23 0.70
N LEU A 150 7.21 11.19 1.51
CA LEU A 150 8.47 11.08 2.27
C LEU A 150 8.48 9.90 3.25
N ALA A 151 7.31 9.49 3.74
CA ALA A 151 7.23 8.35 4.64
C ALA A 151 7.58 7.04 3.91
N ASP A 152 7.20 6.90 2.64
CA ASP A 152 7.59 5.78 1.79
C ASP A 152 9.09 5.83 1.46
N LEU A 153 9.59 7.00 1.06
CA LEU A 153 11.01 7.23 0.77
C LEU A 153 11.90 6.87 1.95
N PHE A 154 11.57 7.35 3.16
CA PHE A 154 12.38 7.05 4.33
C PHE A 154 12.29 5.58 4.76
N SER A 155 11.15 4.93 4.54
CA SER A 155 11.05 3.48 4.74
C SER A 155 11.95 2.74 3.75
N ALA A 156 11.92 3.10 2.46
CA ALA A 156 12.77 2.51 1.43
C ALA A 156 14.26 2.64 1.78
N LYS A 157 14.69 3.84 2.18
CA LYS A 157 16.07 4.09 2.59
C LYS A 157 16.54 3.24 3.77
N LYS A 158 15.66 3.03 4.77
CA LYS A 158 15.99 2.21 5.93
C LYS A 158 16.28 0.75 5.58
N ILE A 159 15.64 0.23 4.54
CA ILE A 159 15.88 -1.13 4.07
C ILE A 159 16.87 -1.22 2.91
N GLY A 160 17.34 -0.09 2.41
CA GLY A 160 18.29 -0.02 1.29
C GLY A 160 17.68 -0.36 -0.06
N ALA A 161 16.36 -0.21 -0.22
CA ALA A 161 15.66 -0.42 -1.48
C ALA A 161 15.74 0.81 -2.39
N THR A 162 15.66 0.59 -3.71
CA THR A 162 15.50 1.67 -4.69
C THR A 162 14.12 2.30 -4.58
N PHE A 163 14.06 3.63 -4.48
CA PHE A 163 12.80 4.36 -4.36
C PHE A 163 12.44 5.08 -5.66
N ILE A 164 11.23 4.83 -6.13
CA ILE A 164 10.61 5.52 -7.28
C ILE A 164 9.45 6.38 -6.75
N GLY A 165 9.65 7.68 -6.73
CA GLY A 165 8.63 8.65 -6.34
C GLY A 165 7.61 8.86 -7.47
N THR A 166 6.30 8.85 -7.16
CA THR A 166 5.24 9.22 -8.09
C THR A 166 4.59 10.54 -7.68
N LEU A 167 4.16 11.33 -8.67
CA LEU A 167 3.53 12.63 -8.43
C LEU A 167 1.99 12.56 -8.45
N THR A 168 1.44 11.35 -8.27
CA THR A 168 -0.01 11.10 -8.24
C THR A 168 -0.64 11.29 -6.86
N GLY A 169 0.17 11.48 -5.81
CA GLY A 169 -0.31 11.68 -4.44
C GLY A 169 -0.89 13.07 -4.18
N LEU A 170 -1.29 13.32 -2.93
CA LEU A 170 -1.98 14.54 -2.50
C LEU A 170 -1.23 15.84 -2.85
N LYS A 171 0.09 15.85 -2.84
CA LYS A 171 0.92 17.02 -3.17
C LYS A 171 1.10 17.20 -4.69
N GLY A 172 0.79 16.20 -5.49
CA GLY A 172 1.00 16.24 -6.93
C GLY A 172 2.42 16.66 -7.31
N LYS A 173 2.56 17.50 -8.34
CA LYS A 173 3.85 18.00 -8.82
C LYS A 173 4.68 18.76 -7.77
N ALA A 174 4.05 19.30 -6.72
CA ALA A 174 4.76 19.97 -5.64
C ALA A 174 5.63 19.01 -4.80
N ALA A 175 5.36 17.71 -4.84
CA ALA A 175 6.20 16.71 -4.17
C ALA A 175 7.55 16.49 -4.84
N HIS A 176 7.73 16.85 -6.11
CA HIS A 176 8.94 16.56 -6.89
C HIS A 176 10.21 17.08 -6.20
N SER A 177 10.26 18.37 -5.91
CA SER A 177 11.44 18.99 -5.28
C SER A 177 11.74 18.41 -3.90
N GLU A 178 10.70 18.08 -3.13
CA GLU A 178 10.82 17.48 -1.80
C GLU A 178 11.38 16.06 -1.87
N LEU A 179 10.88 15.23 -2.79
CA LEU A 179 11.36 13.86 -3.00
C LEU A 179 12.82 13.86 -3.47
N VAL A 180 13.15 14.70 -4.46
CA VAL A 180 14.53 14.83 -4.96
C VAL A 180 15.48 15.35 -3.88
N ALA A 181 15.12 16.39 -3.14
CA ALA A 181 15.94 16.95 -2.06
C ALA A 181 16.19 15.95 -0.93
N ASN A 182 15.28 15.00 -0.71
CA ASN A 182 15.43 13.93 0.27
C ASN A 182 16.04 12.65 -0.33
N GLY A 183 16.46 12.69 -1.59
CA GLY A 183 17.26 11.65 -2.26
C GLY A 183 16.41 10.45 -2.71
N ALA A 184 15.29 10.70 -3.36
CA ALA A 184 14.61 9.70 -4.18
C ALA A 184 15.54 9.30 -5.34
N ASP A 185 15.59 8.01 -5.66
CA ASP A 185 16.44 7.53 -6.75
C ASP A 185 15.86 7.93 -8.10
N TYR A 186 14.54 7.85 -8.21
CA TYR A 186 13.77 8.26 -9.39
C TYR A 186 12.51 9.01 -8.97
N VAL A 187 12.05 9.95 -9.81
CA VAL A 187 10.74 10.60 -9.66
C VAL A 187 10.06 10.62 -11.02
N VAL A 188 8.86 10.04 -11.09
CA VAL A 188 8.05 9.94 -12.31
C VAL A 188 6.70 10.62 -12.11
N GLU A 189 6.07 11.10 -13.18
CA GLU A 189 4.76 11.76 -13.09
C GLU A 189 3.67 10.78 -12.61
N ASP A 190 3.69 9.56 -13.12
CA ASP A 190 2.77 8.48 -12.73
C ASP A 190 3.37 7.10 -13.04
N LEU A 191 2.64 6.04 -12.69
CA LEU A 191 3.10 4.65 -12.84
C LEU A 191 3.32 4.21 -14.30
N SER A 192 2.67 4.86 -15.27
CA SER A 192 2.83 4.49 -16.68
C SER A 192 4.23 4.78 -17.25
N LEU A 193 5.02 5.57 -16.54
CA LEU A 193 6.41 5.88 -16.90
C LEU A 193 7.42 4.90 -16.30
N ILE A 194 6.97 3.90 -15.56
CA ILE A 194 7.82 2.81 -15.10
C ILE A 194 7.96 1.82 -16.25
N HIS A 195 8.95 2.05 -17.11
CA HIS A 195 9.30 1.13 -18.18
C HIS A 195 10.35 0.14 -17.70
N ILE A 196 10.09 -1.13 -17.93
CA ILE A 196 11.09 -2.19 -17.78
C ILE A 196 11.82 -2.21 -19.12
N SER A 197 13.02 -1.62 -19.16
CA SER A 197 13.95 -1.83 -20.28
C SER A 197 14.65 -3.17 -20.11
N GLU A 198 14.62 -4.00 -21.16
CA GLU A 198 15.46 -5.19 -21.27
C GLU A 198 16.96 -4.84 -21.20
#